data_69682e1d86a1d0d012caf9901dbde643
#
_entry.id   69682e1d86a1d0d012caf9901dbde643
#
_cell.length_a   1.000
_cell.length_b   1.000
_cell.length_c   1.000
_cell.angle_alpha   90.00
_cell.angle_beta   90.00
_cell.angle_gamma   90.00
#
_symmetry.space_group_name_H-M   'P 1'
#
loop_
_entity.id
_entity.type
_entity.pdbx_description
1 polymer ?
#
loop_
_entity_poly.entity_id
_entity_poly.type
_entity_poly.pdbx_seq_one_letter_code
_entity_poly.pdbx_strand_id
1 'polypeptide(L)'
;STEIWVLRTLNTIYVSADTGKATVLVSLDFSAAFDTIDHSILLKRVQMMFGVTGTALKWLQSYLLNRQQSVRSGHAMSSPTSCATGVPQGSVLGPILFSCYTSPISKIASAFGTDLQQYADDTQIYIALSSADMTSQLQALENCLASLNVWFSQNGLSLNGDKSEAILFGTQQRLRTLPNLDGIRIADSSICLSDSITTLGLTVDRNLTFNRHVANVVKSMHYHTRALRYIRPALTDEMAQSVAVALVQSRLDYANSLLFNTSVSNTRKLQSMQNQLARTVLWRSVDQSSTQLLKQLHWLPVICRMKYKIGLITHNVLNTGQPAYLRSLLTHYQPTRTLRSADQHLLTVPNLKTEFARRAFSFVSPTTWNDIPLEIRQLSSVNTFKSQLKTHYFSLI
;
A
#
# COMPACT_ATOMS: atom_id res chain seq x y z
N SER A 1 1.79 4.32 -6.03
CA SER A 1 0.70 3.34 -5.83
C SER A 1 0.59 2.99 -4.35
N THR A 2 -0.62 2.98 -3.82
CA THR A 2 -0.94 2.61 -2.43
C THR A 2 -0.37 1.24 -2.04
N GLU A 3 -0.50 0.26 -2.93
CA GLU A 3 0.01 -1.10 -2.73
C GLU A 3 1.54 -1.15 -2.52
N ILE A 4 2.29 -0.42 -3.33
CA ILE A 4 3.76 -0.35 -3.24
C ILE A 4 4.20 0.26 -1.89
N TRP A 5 3.44 1.24 -1.40
CA TRP A 5 3.68 1.88 -0.12
C TRP A 5 3.49 0.90 1.05
N VAL A 6 2.37 0.16 1.06
CA VAL A 6 2.09 -0.84 2.10
C VAL A 6 3.09 -2.01 2.05
N LEU A 7 3.54 -2.42 0.85
CA LEU A 7 4.55 -3.49 0.71
C LEU A 7 5.82 -3.20 1.51
N ARG A 8 6.30 -1.95 1.56
CA ARG A 8 7.48 -1.60 2.35
C ARG A 8 7.26 -1.80 3.85
N THR A 9 6.18 -1.21 4.38
CA THR A 9 5.85 -1.31 5.82
C THR A 9 5.69 -2.77 6.23
N LEU A 10 4.90 -3.55 5.47
CA LEU A 10 4.70 -4.96 5.75
C LEU A 10 5.99 -5.78 5.61
N ASN A 11 6.85 -5.46 4.65
CA ASN A 11 8.15 -6.13 4.52
C ASN A 11 8.98 -5.97 5.80
N THR A 12 9.07 -4.76 6.33
CA THR A 12 9.81 -4.50 7.58
C THR A 12 9.21 -5.27 8.76
N ILE A 13 7.88 -5.29 8.88
CA ILE A 13 7.17 -6.04 9.94
C ILE A 13 7.45 -7.54 9.85
N TYR A 14 7.34 -8.12 8.65
CA TYR A 14 7.59 -9.54 8.43
C TYR A 14 9.04 -9.95 8.73
N VAL A 15 10.01 -9.18 8.25
CA VAL A 15 11.43 -9.46 8.46
C VAL A 15 11.81 -9.27 9.94
N SER A 16 11.28 -8.26 10.61
CA SER A 16 11.48 -8.07 12.06
C SER A 16 10.91 -9.23 12.86
N ALA A 17 9.74 -9.75 12.49
CA ALA A 17 9.14 -10.91 13.16
C ALA A 17 9.98 -12.19 13.00
N ASP A 18 10.73 -12.36 11.90
CA ASP A 18 11.63 -13.49 11.67
C ASP A 18 12.81 -13.51 12.67
N THR A 19 13.18 -12.34 13.16
CA THR A 19 14.18 -12.19 14.23
C THR A 19 13.58 -12.19 15.65
N GLY A 20 12.32 -12.60 15.80
CA GLY A 20 11.62 -12.68 17.08
C GLY A 20 11.18 -11.34 17.66
N LYS A 21 11.15 -10.26 16.85
CA LYS A 21 10.68 -8.94 17.25
C LYS A 21 9.18 -8.78 16.98
N ALA A 22 8.54 -7.86 17.70
CA ALA A 22 7.23 -7.32 17.35
C ALA A 22 7.42 -5.91 16.79
N THR A 23 6.45 -5.36 16.07
CA THR A 23 6.53 -4.01 15.54
C THR A 23 5.33 -3.19 16.00
N VAL A 24 5.59 -2.08 16.69
CA VAL A 24 4.57 -1.07 16.94
C VAL A 24 4.51 -0.15 15.75
N LEU A 25 3.30 0.11 15.28
CA LEU A 25 3.03 1.09 14.23
C LEU A 25 1.99 2.06 14.75
N VAL A 26 2.24 3.35 14.55
CA VAL A 26 1.33 4.45 14.83
C VAL A 26 0.97 5.11 13.51
N SER A 27 -0.32 5.14 13.18
CA SER A 27 -0.88 5.86 12.04
C SER A 27 -1.37 7.22 12.53
N LEU A 28 -0.76 8.29 12.03
CA LEU A 28 -1.09 9.66 12.40
C LEU A 28 -2.16 10.21 11.48
N ASP A 29 -3.18 10.84 12.05
CA ASP A 29 -4.20 11.59 11.33
C ASP A 29 -4.02 13.10 11.57
N PHE A 30 -4.30 13.91 10.56
CA PHE A 30 -4.15 15.35 10.62
C PHE A 30 -5.50 16.04 10.43
N SER A 31 -5.75 17.08 11.22
CA SER A 31 -6.90 17.95 11.01
C SER A 31 -6.61 18.91 9.86
N ALA A 32 -7.45 18.87 8.80
CA ALA A 32 -7.39 19.80 7.65
C ALA A 32 -5.99 19.93 6.98
N ALA A 33 -5.27 18.82 6.85
CA ALA A 33 -3.88 18.76 6.39
C ALA A 33 -3.56 19.59 5.14
N PHE A 34 -4.42 19.56 4.12
CA PHE A 34 -4.22 20.30 2.86
C PHE A 34 -4.59 21.78 2.97
N ASP A 35 -5.43 22.16 3.91
CA ASP A 35 -5.98 23.52 4.03
C ASP A 35 -5.09 24.44 4.88
N THR A 36 -4.17 23.86 5.68
CA THR A 36 -3.33 24.60 6.62
C THR A 36 -1.90 24.85 6.14
N ILE A 37 -1.54 24.40 4.95
CA ILE A 37 -0.19 24.56 4.37
C ILE A 37 0.13 26.05 4.20
N ASP A 38 1.16 26.54 4.89
CA ASP A 38 1.70 27.89 4.71
C ASP A 38 2.45 28.01 3.38
N HIS A 39 2.03 28.92 2.52
CA HIS A 39 2.61 29.11 1.19
C HIS A 39 4.07 29.57 1.24
N SER A 40 4.44 30.40 2.23
CA SER A 40 5.81 30.94 2.36
C SER A 40 6.79 29.84 2.77
N ILE A 41 6.39 29.02 3.73
CA ILE A 41 7.17 27.85 4.17
C ILE A 41 7.30 26.84 3.02
N LEU A 42 6.20 26.55 2.31
CA LEU A 42 6.18 25.62 1.18
C LEU A 42 7.14 26.06 0.08
N LEU A 43 7.04 27.32 -0.38
CA LEU A 43 7.88 27.83 -1.47
C LEU A 43 9.36 27.84 -1.09
N LYS A 44 9.70 28.28 0.14
CA LYS A 44 11.06 28.22 0.65
C LYS A 44 11.58 26.78 0.69
N ARG A 45 10.76 25.82 1.12
CA ARG A 45 11.13 24.40 1.21
C ARG A 45 11.34 23.78 -0.15
N VAL A 46 10.44 24.04 -1.10
CA VAL A 46 10.55 23.58 -2.49
C VAL A 46 11.81 24.12 -3.16
N GLN A 47 12.14 25.39 -2.89
CA GLN A 47 13.37 26.00 -3.40
C GLN A 47 14.64 25.38 -2.76
N MET A 48 14.70 25.32 -1.42
CA MET A 48 15.93 24.95 -0.72
C MET A 48 16.19 23.44 -0.69
N MET A 49 15.15 22.61 -0.61
CA MET A 49 15.29 21.16 -0.45
C MET A 49 15.17 20.40 -1.78
N PHE A 50 14.41 20.94 -2.72
CA PHE A 50 14.13 20.28 -4.01
C PHE A 50 14.75 21.01 -5.21
N GLY A 51 15.46 22.14 -4.98
CA GLY A 51 16.20 22.87 -6.02
C GLY A 51 15.31 23.52 -7.09
N VAL A 52 14.01 23.69 -6.82
CA VAL A 52 13.09 24.34 -7.77
C VAL A 52 13.34 25.85 -7.75
N THR A 53 13.80 26.40 -8.87
CA THR A 53 14.19 27.82 -9.00
C THR A 53 13.64 28.44 -10.31
N GLY A 54 13.93 29.71 -10.51
CA GLY A 54 13.63 30.40 -11.78
C GLY A 54 12.15 30.40 -12.15
N THR A 55 11.84 30.09 -13.40
CA THR A 55 10.47 30.12 -13.95
C THR A 55 9.53 29.11 -13.25
N ALA A 56 10.05 27.94 -12.88
CA ALA A 56 9.25 26.92 -12.19
C ALA A 56 8.81 27.41 -10.80
N LEU A 57 9.68 28.06 -10.04
CA LEU A 57 9.33 28.62 -8.73
C LEU A 57 8.33 29.77 -8.87
N LYS A 58 8.53 30.67 -9.86
CA LYS A 58 7.57 31.76 -10.15
C LYS A 58 6.19 31.23 -10.54
N TRP A 59 6.14 30.14 -11.28
CA TRP A 59 4.89 29.48 -11.64
C TRP A 59 4.20 28.92 -10.40
N LEU A 60 4.91 28.22 -9.51
CA LEU A 60 4.33 27.74 -8.26
C LEU A 60 3.84 28.90 -7.37
N GLN A 61 4.58 30.00 -7.32
CA GLN A 61 4.12 31.21 -6.62
C GLN A 61 2.81 31.70 -7.17
N SER A 62 2.67 31.86 -8.51
CA SER A 62 1.43 32.30 -9.15
C SER A 62 0.28 31.30 -8.93
N TYR A 63 0.58 30.00 -8.87
CA TYR A 63 -0.40 28.95 -8.58
C TYR A 63 -1.00 29.06 -7.19
N LEU A 64 -0.25 29.51 -6.20
CA LEU A 64 -0.66 29.61 -4.79
C LEU A 64 -1.20 30.99 -4.42
N LEU A 65 -0.69 32.07 -5.04
CA LEU A 65 -1.06 33.46 -4.72
C LEU A 65 -2.45 33.83 -5.26
N ASN A 66 -3.08 34.79 -4.56
CA ASN A 66 -4.36 35.41 -4.94
C ASN A 66 -5.49 34.40 -5.15
N ARG A 67 -5.44 33.28 -4.44
CA ARG A 67 -6.52 32.29 -4.45
C ARG A 67 -7.70 32.79 -3.65
N GLN A 68 -8.89 32.49 -4.17
CA GLN A 68 -10.16 32.78 -3.49
C GLN A 68 -11.04 31.53 -3.51
N GLN A 69 -11.85 31.39 -2.49
CA GLN A 69 -12.87 30.34 -2.40
C GLN A 69 -14.24 30.95 -2.18
N SER A 70 -15.26 30.29 -2.70
CA SER A 70 -16.67 30.62 -2.48
C SER A 70 -17.44 29.33 -2.23
N VAL A 71 -18.45 29.39 -1.39
CA VAL A 71 -19.34 28.25 -1.12
C VAL A 71 -20.59 28.41 -1.99
N ARG A 72 -20.93 27.34 -2.72
CA ARG A 72 -22.15 27.27 -3.52
C ARG A 72 -23.16 26.31 -2.86
N SER A 73 -24.38 26.81 -2.65
CA SER A 73 -25.51 26.01 -2.15
C SER A 73 -26.71 26.22 -3.11
N GLY A 74 -27.00 25.25 -3.93
CA GLY A 74 -28.01 25.38 -4.98
C GLY A 74 -27.67 26.49 -5.98
N HIS A 75 -28.51 27.53 -6.06
CA HIS A 75 -28.30 28.72 -6.88
C HIS A 75 -27.60 29.87 -6.15
N ALA A 76 -27.46 29.80 -4.83
CA ALA A 76 -26.82 30.82 -4.02
C ALA A 76 -25.29 30.58 -3.96
N MET A 77 -24.52 31.67 -3.97
CA MET A 77 -23.06 31.67 -3.90
C MET A 77 -22.61 32.70 -2.84
N SER A 78 -21.69 32.32 -1.96
CA SER A 78 -21.11 33.25 -1.00
C SER A 78 -20.19 34.26 -1.67
N SER A 79 -19.91 35.39 -0.99
CA SER A 79 -18.83 36.27 -1.40
C SER A 79 -17.49 35.52 -1.43
N PRO A 80 -16.58 35.86 -2.39
CA PRO A 80 -15.25 35.29 -2.43
C PRO A 80 -14.44 35.65 -1.19
N THR A 81 -13.77 34.69 -0.58
CA THR A 81 -12.85 34.88 0.55
C THR A 81 -11.45 34.47 0.13
N SER A 82 -10.43 35.26 0.46
CA SER A 82 -9.03 34.97 0.13
C SER A 82 -8.52 33.74 0.88
N CYS A 83 -7.79 32.87 0.18
CA CYS A 83 -7.11 31.72 0.74
C CYS A 83 -5.61 32.03 0.88
N ALA A 84 -5.17 32.38 2.09
CA ALA A 84 -3.78 32.67 2.39
C ALA A 84 -2.94 31.39 2.66
N THR A 85 -3.60 30.27 2.91
CA THR A 85 -3.01 28.96 3.21
C THR A 85 -3.69 27.88 2.38
N GLY A 86 -3.10 26.70 2.42
CA GLY A 86 -3.66 25.49 1.81
C GLY A 86 -3.31 25.30 0.34
N VAL A 87 -3.48 24.06 -0.11
CA VAL A 87 -3.38 23.67 -1.53
C VAL A 87 -4.74 23.15 -1.98
N PRO A 88 -5.14 23.41 -3.25
CA PRO A 88 -6.46 23.01 -3.72
C PRO A 88 -6.67 21.50 -3.61
N GLN A 89 -7.68 21.09 -2.85
CA GLN A 89 -8.09 19.69 -2.74
C GLN A 89 -8.58 19.19 -4.12
N GLY A 90 -8.23 17.96 -4.48
CA GLY A 90 -8.52 17.38 -5.79
C GLY A 90 -7.61 17.84 -6.92
N SER A 91 -6.64 18.73 -6.67
CA SER A 91 -5.63 19.10 -7.67
C SER A 91 -4.57 18.03 -7.82
N VAL A 92 -3.95 17.94 -9.00
CA VAL A 92 -2.84 17.02 -9.28
C VAL A 92 -1.60 17.35 -8.44
N LEU A 93 -1.37 18.63 -8.15
CA LEU A 93 -0.21 19.10 -7.39
C LEU A 93 -0.38 19.02 -5.88
N GLY A 94 -1.61 19.02 -5.35
CA GLY A 94 -1.87 19.02 -3.92
C GLY A 94 -1.08 17.95 -3.15
N PRO A 95 -1.19 16.67 -3.49
CA PRO A 95 -0.44 15.60 -2.81
C PRO A 95 1.09 15.75 -2.91
N ILE A 96 1.60 16.23 -4.05
CA ILE A 96 3.03 16.45 -4.26
C ILE A 96 3.53 17.58 -3.38
N LEU A 97 2.82 18.71 -3.37
CA LEU A 97 3.17 19.88 -2.56
C LEU A 97 3.08 19.58 -1.06
N PHE A 98 2.07 18.80 -0.64
CA PHE A 98 1.99 18.31 0.74
C PHE A 98 3.19 17.43 1.11
N SER A 99 3.59 16.50 0.26
CA SER A 99 4.76 15.65 0.48
C SER A 99 6.05 16.47 0.53
N CYS A 100 6.20 17.50 -0.31
CA CYS A 100 7.31 18.43 -0.22
C CYS A 100 7.28 19.23 1.09
N TYR A 101 6.08 19.65 1.52
CA TYR A 101 5.90 20.41 2.77
C TYR A 101 6.28 19.59 3.98
N THR A 102 5.91 18.33 4.05
CA THR A 102 6.17 17.43 5.19
C THR A 102 7.50 16.69 5.12
N SER A 103 8.27 16.83 4.04
CA SER A 103 9.53 16.09 3.82
C SER A 103 10.55 16.11 4.98
N PRO A 104 10.67 17.17 5.82
CA PRO A 104 11.63 17.18 6.95
C PRO A 104 11.32 16.13 8.04
N ILE A 105 10.08 15.64 8.17
CA ILE A 105 9.70 14.70 9.23
C ILE A 105 10.49 13.37 9.16
N SER A 106 10.92 12.97 7.97
CA SER A 106 11.73 11.76 7.79
C SER A 106 13.07 11.84 8.54
N LYS A 107 13.70 13.02 8.59
CA LYS A 107 14.93 13.25 9.34
C LYS A 107 14.70 13.20 10.84
N ILE A 108 13.56 13.74 11.30
CA ILE A 108 13.16 13.67 12.71
C ILE A 108 12.98 12.21 13.11
N ALA A 109 12.20 11.44 12.39
CA ALA A 109 11.97 10.03 12.68
C ALA A 109 13.29 9.23 12.73
N SER A 110 14.16 9.43 11.74
CA SER A 110 15.47 8.76 11.68
C SER A 110 16.38 9.08 12.88
N ALA A 111 16.31 10.29 13.43
CA ALA A 111 17.09 10.69 14.61
C ALA A 111 16.75 9.88 15.88
N PHE A 112 15.54 9.33 15.95
CA PHE A 112 15.09 8.48 17.05
C PHE A 112 15.18 6.97 16.73
N GLY A 113 15.74 6.60 15.57
CA GLY A 113 15.82 5.21 15.15
C GLY A 113 14.47 4.60 14.81
N THR A 114 13.47 5.42 14.49
CA THR A 114 12.16 4.98 14.02
C THR A 114 12.08 5.02 12.50
N ASP A 115 11.31 4.10 11.93
CA ASP A 115 10.97 4.13 10.51
C ASP A 115 9.73 5.00 10.27
N LEU A 116 9.74 5.72 9.16
CA LEU A 116 8.61 6.54 8.72
C LEU A 116 8.22 6.17 7.30
N GLN A 117 6.92 6.05 7.08
CA GLN A 117 6.35 5.87 5.76
C GLN A 117 5.18 6.83 5.57
N GLN A 118 5.19 7.59 4.47
CA GLN A 118 4.19 8.60 4.19
C GLN A 118 3.55 8.40 2.81
N TYR A 119 2.24 8.56 2.73
CA TYR A 119 1.48 8.60 1.48
C TYR A 119 0.47 9.75 1.55
N ALA A 120 0.80 10.89 0.95
CA ALA A 120 0.09 12.15 1.13
C ALA A 120 0.00 12.51 2.64
N ASP A 121 -1.20 12.64 3.18
CA ASP A 121 -1.49 12.90 4.59
C ASP A 121 -1.37 11.63 5.47
N ASP A 122 -1.58 10.43 4.92
CA ASP A 122 -1.39 9.19 5.65
C ASP A 122 0.08 9.04 6.06
N THR A 123 0.37 9.20 7.34
CA THR A 123 1.73 9.12 7.90
C THR A 123 1.80 7.99 8.92
N GLN A 124 2.71 7.05 8.71
CA GLN A 124 2.95 5.94 9.61
C GLN A 124 4.37 5.99 10.18
N ILE A 125 4.47 5.81 11.49
CA ILE A 125 5.73 5.70 12.21
C ILE A 125 5.74 4.34 12.89
N TYR A 126 6.84 3.62 12.77
CA TYR A 126 6.92 2.29 13.34
C TYR A 126 8.34 1.97 13.81
N ILE A 127 8.41 1.08 14.80
CA ILE A 127 9.66 0.58 15.37
C ILE A 127 9.53 -0.90 15.73
N ALA A 128 10.59 -1.66 15.49
CA ALA A 128 10.67 -3.06 15.88
C ALA A 128 11.11 -3.19 17.34
N LEU A 129 10.31 -3.88 18.15
CA LEU A 129 10.52 -4.07 19.59
C LEU A 129 11.22 -5.41 19.85
N SER A 130 12.41 -5.39 20.45
CA SER A 130 13.07 -6.57 21.00
C SER A 130 12.65 -6.78 22.47
N SER A 131 12.79 -8.00 23.00
CA SER A 131 12.49 -8.25 24.41
C SER A 131 13.49 -7.56 25.34
N ALA A 132 14.75 -7.43 24.91
CA ALA A 132 15.81 -6.85 25.71
C ALA A 132 15.69 -5.32 25.85
N ASP A 133 15.24 -4.64 24.77
CA ASP A 133 15.30 -3.17 24.69
C ASP A 133 13.91 -2.52 24.54
N MET A 134 12.85 -3.27 24.86
CA MET A 134 11.48 -2.84 24.62
C MET A 134 11.15 -1.47 25.21
N THR A 135 11.54 -1.24 26.47
CA THR A 135 11.25 0.02 27.17
C THR A 135 11.96 1.20 26.51
N SER A 136 13.25 1.04 26.16
CA SER A 136 14.02 2.09 25.49
C SER A 136 13.50 2.39 24.08
N GLN A 137 13.07 1.35 23.34
CA GLN A 137 12.50 1.49 22.01
C GLN A 137 11.13 2.17 22.04
N LEU A 138 10.29 1.85 23.02
CA LEU A 138 9.01 2.56 23.21
C LEU A 138 9.23 4.01 23.59
N GLN A 139 10.17 4.29 24.50
CA GLN A 139 10.52 5.67 24.85
C GLN A 139 11.07 6.45 23.65
N ALA A 140 11.87 5.82 22.78
CA ALA A 140 12.34 6.44 21.54
C ALA A 140 11.19 6.77 20.60
N LEU A 141 10.20 5.88 20.46
CA LEU A 141 9.00 6.12 19.68
C LEU A 141 8.20 7.30 20.25
N GLU A 142 7.93 7.32 21.55
CA GLU A 142 7.19 8.41 22.19
C GLU A 142 7.92 9.77 22.09
N ASN A 143 9.23 9.79 22.24
CA ASN A 143 10.05 10.99 22.05
C ASN A 143 10.02 11.47 20.59
N CYS A 144 10.03 10.54 19.63
CA CYS A 144 9.86 10.85 18.21
C CYS A 144 8.49 11.49 17.97
N LEU A 145 7.42 10.89 18.49
CA LEU A 145 6.05 11.40 18.32
C LEU A 145 5.88 12.80 18.95
N ALA A 146 6.47 13.02 20.12
CA ALA A 146 6.48 14.35 20.77
C ALA A 146 7.22 15.38 19.91
N SER A 147 8.40 15.03 19.38
CA SER A 147 9.18 15.93 18.51
C SER A 147 8.44 16.25 17.21
N LEU A 148 7.76 15.26 16.64
CA LEU A 148 6.93 15.45 15.45
C LEU A 148 5.73 16.33 15.73
N ASN A 149 5.07 16.17 16.87
CA ASN A 149 3.94 17.03 17.26
C ASN A 149 4.36 18.50 17.38
N VAL A 150 5.51 18.76 17.98
CA VAL A 150 6.08 20.13 18.04
C VAL A 150 6.35 20.66 16.63
N TRP A 151 6.99 19.84 15.79
CA TRP A 151 7.28 20.23 14.41
C TRP A 151 6.00 20.51 13.61
N PHE A 152 4.97 19.67 13.73
CA PHE A 152 3.68 19.87 13.06
C PHE A 152 3.04 21.19 13.50
N SER A 153 2.98 21.46 14.80
CA SER A 153 2.43 22.70 15.34
C SER A 153 3.17 23.94 14.81
N GLN A 154 4.51 23.88 14.73
CA GLN A 154 5.33 24.97 14.17
C GLN A 154 5.12 25.16 12.66
N ASN A 155 4.58 24.17 11.97
CA ASN A 155 4.29 24.22 10.55
C ASN A 155 2.78 24.30 10.25
N GLY A 156 1.96 24.74 11.20
CA GLY A 156 0.52 24.94 10.99
C GLY A 156 -0.28 23.65 10.82
N LEU A 157 0.29 22.49 11.12
CA LEU A 157 -0.39 21.19 11.09
C LEU A 157 -0.79 20.78 12.49
N SER A 158 -2.01 20.24 12.65
CA SER A 158 -2.50 19.75 13.94
C SER A 158 -2.74 18.24 13.86
N LEU A 159 -2.11 17.50 14.76
CA LEU A 159 -2.39 16.07 14.93
C LEU A 159 -3.77 15.89 15.57
N ASN A 160 -4.52 14.94 15.04
CA ASN A 160 -5.78 14.49 15.60
C ASN A 160 -5.54 13.19 16.38
N GLY A 161 -5.33 13.30 17.69
CA GLY A 161 -5.07 12.14 18.56
C GLY A 161 -6.22 11.14 18.56
N ASP A 162 -7.48 11.61 18.53
CA ASP A 162 -8.67 10.74 18.58
C ASP A 162 -8.85 9.89 17.31
N LYS A 163 -8.30 10.35 16.18
CA LYS A 163 -8.33 9.62 14.91
C LYS A 163 -7.05 8.88 14.60
N SER A 164 -5.97 9.16 15.34
CA SER A 164 -4.74 8.43 15.22
C SER A 164 -4.89 7.03 15.82
N GLU A 165 -4.32 6.04 15.17
CA GLU A 165 -4.45 4.63 15.57
C GLU A 165 -3.06 4.03 15.83
N ALA A 166 -2.98 3.13 16.81
CA ALA A 166 -1.77 2.37 17.10
C ALA A 166 -2.06 0.87 17.06
N ILE A 167 -1.11 0.08 16.56
CA ILE A 167 -1.23 -1.37 16.48
C ILE A 167 0.12 -2.04 16.74
N LEU A 168 0.09 -3.17 17.45
CA LEU A 168 1.25 -4.02 17.69
C LEU A 168 1.19 -5.24 16.79
N PHE A 169 2.11 -5.35 15.84
CA PHE A 169 2.23 -6.47 14.91
C PHE A 169 3.22 -7.52 15.38
N GLY A 170 2.88 -8.79 15.16
CA GLY A 170 3.78 -9.91 15.42
C GLY A 170 3.13 -11.26 15.21
N THR A 171 3.93 -12.32 15.36
CA THR A 171 3.36 -13.67 15.40
C THR A 171 2.51 -13.83 16.67
N GLN A 172 1.49 -14.68 16.63
CA GLN A 172 0.62 -14.90 17.77
C GLN A 172 1.40 -15.34 19.02
N GLN A 173 2.41 -16.19 18.84
CA GLN A 173 3.28 -16.62 19.93
C GLN A 173 4.05 -15.45 20.53
N ARG A 174 4.62 -14.59 19.69
CA ARG A 174 5.38 -13.43 20.15
C ARG A 174 4.53 -12.45 20.92
N LEU A 175 3.35 -12.12 20.40
CA LEU A 175 2.44 -11.16 21.05
C LEU A 175 1.95 -11.64 22.43
N ARG A 176 1.87 -12.97 22.66
CA ARG A 176 1.52 -13.53 23.97
C ARG A 176 2.64 -13.43 25.01
N THR A 177 3.89 -13.32 24.58
CA THR A 177 5.05 -13.25 25.46
C THR A 177 5.48 -11.83 25.82
N LEU A 178 4.90 -10.83 25.14
CA LEU A 178 5.18 -9.43 25.45
C LEU A 178 4.35 -8.96 26.66
N PRO A 179 4.90 -8.05 27.47
CA PRO A 179 4.12 -7.37 28.50
C PRO A 179 2.93 -6.64 27.88
N ASN A 180 1.86 -6.48 28.63
CA ASN A 180 0.72 -5.68 28.20
C ASN A 180 1.19 -4.24 28.01
N LEU A 181 0.88 -3.68 26.84
CA LEU A 181 1.07 -2.27 26.52
C LEU A 181 -0.27 -1.57 26.63
N ASP A 182 -0.39 -0.64 27.55
CA ASP A 182 -1.64 0.08 27.81
C ASP A 182 -1.95 1.11 26.70
N GLY A 183 -0.96 1.51 25.93
CA GLY A 183 -1.08 2.46 24.83
C GLY A 183 0.24 3.13 24.48
N ILE A 184 0.21 4.01 23.49
CA ILE A 184 1.33 4.85 23.06
C ILE A 184 1.00 6.32 23.32
N ARG A 185 1.89 7.04 23.99
CA ARG A 185 1.69 8.46 24.29
C ARG A 185 2.02 9.32 23.08
N ILE A 186 1.09 10.21 22.74
CA ILE A 186 1.26 11.25 21.73
C ILE A 186 0.81 12.58 22.35
N ALA A 187 1.74 13.51 22.51
CA ALA A 187 1.47 14.78 23.19
C ALA A 187 0.79 14.55 24.57
N ASP A 188 -0.38 15.10 24.76
CA ASP A 188 -1.15 15.01 26.02
C ASP A 188 -2.17 13.84 26.01
N SER A 189 -2.19 13.01 24.96
CA SER A 189 -3.12 11.90 24.80
C SER A 189 -2.40 10.54 24.75
N SER A 190 -3.14 9.48 25.08
CA SER A 190 -2.67 8.09 24.93
C SER A 190 -3.55 7.36 23.94
N ILE A 191 -2.94 6.77 22.91
CA ILE A 191 -3.64 5.98 21.91
C ILE A 191 -3.58 4.52 22.34
N CYS A 192 -4.76 3.91 22.55
CA CYS A 192 -4.86 2.47 22.84
C CYS A 192 -4.45 1.64 21.62
N LEU A 193 -3.88 0.46 21.88
CA LEU A 193 -3.53 -0.48 20.82
C LEU A 193 -4.78 -1.16 20.25
N SER A 194 -4.97 -1.04 18.94
CA SER A 194 -6.07 -1.66 18.21
C SER A 194 -5.71 -3.10 17.77
N ASP A 195 -6.72 -3.98 17.69
CA ASP A 195 -6.55 -5.31 17.10
C ASP A 195 -6.44 -5.30 15.57
N SER A 196 -6.93 -4.25 14.95
CA SER A 196 -6.83 -4.01 13.50
C SER A 196 -6.98 -2.53 13.18
N ILE A 197 -6.26 -2.08 12.17
CA ILE A 197 -6.35 -0.72 11.62
C ILE A 197 -6.77 -0.76 10.15
N THR A 198 -7.30 0.36 9.66
CA THR A 198 -7.60 0.51 8.23
C THR A 198 -6.75 1.63 7.66
N THR A 199 -5.88 1.28 6.72
CA THR A 199 -5.01 2.25 6.04
C THR A 199 -5.14 2.09 4.53
N LEU A 200 -5.30 3.20 3.81
CA LEU A 200 -5.46 3.22 2.35
C LEU A 200 -6.46 2.16 1.83
N GLY A 201 -7.58 1.96 2.55
CA GLY A 201 -8.60 0.97 2.19
C GLY A 201 -8.26 -0.49 2.50
N LEU A 202 -7.13 -0.74 3.16
CA LEU A 202 -6.71 -2.07 3.61
C LEU A 202 -6.98 -2.23 5.10
N THR A 203 -7.70 -3.27 5.50
CA THR A 203 -7.85 -3.65 6.90
C THR A 203 -6.76 -4.65 7.27
N VAL A 204 -5.85 -4.24 8.15
CA VAL A 204 -4.72 -5.07 8.63
C VAL A 204 -4.93 -5.40 10.09
N ASP A 205 -4.84 -6.68 10.44
CA ASP A 205 -4.93 -7.17 11.82
C ASP A 205 -3.55 -7.43 12.41
N ARG A 206 -3.44 -7.43 13.74
CA ARG A 206 -2.19 -7.56 14.50
C ARG A 206 -1.32 -8.78 14.15
N ASN A 207 -1.94 -9.84 13.63
CA ASN A 207 -1.25 -11.04 13.18
C ASN A 207 -1.12 -11.13 11.66
N LEU A 208 -1.53 -10.08 10.93
CA LEU A 208 -1.51 -9.99 9.47
C LEU A 208 -2.19 -11.19 8.79
N THR A 209 -3.29 -11.68 9.37
CA THR A 209 -4.05 -12.79 8.79
C THR A 209 -4.83 -12.37 7.55
N PHE A 210 -5.18 -11.09 7.45
CA PHE A 210 -6.05 -10.48 6.44
C PHE A 210 -7.47 -11.06 6.39
N ASN A 211 -7.88 -11.82 7.40
CA ASN A 211 -9.21 -12.44 7.42
C ASN A 211 -10.33 -11.41 7.32
N ARG A 212 -10.23 -10.29 8.07
CA ARG A 212 -11.21 -9.18 8.03
C ARG A 212 -11.21 -8.49 6.67
N HIS A 213 -10.02 -8.21 6.12
CA HIS A 213 -9.90 -7.58 4.81
C HIS A 213 -10.54 -8.44 3.72
N VAL A 214 -10.19 -9.73 3.65
CA VAL A 214 -10.78 -10.67 2.68
C VAL A 214 -12.29 -10.78 2.86
N ALA A 215 -12.80 -10.80 4.10
CA ALA A 215 -14.24 -10.81 4.35
C ALA A 215 -14.93 -9.54 3.79
N ASN A 216 -14.33 -8.36 3.98
CA ASN A 216 -14.83 -7.10 3.46
C ASN A 216 -14.82 -7.08 1.92
N VAL A 217 -13.74 -7.54 1.28
CA VAL A 217 -13.63 -7.67 -0.18
C VAL A 217 -14.72 -8.61 -0.70
N VAL A 218 -14.85 -9.81 -0.12
CA VAL A 218 -15.86 -10.81 -0.49
C VAL A 218 -17.27 -10.25 -0.35
N LYS A 219 -17.58 -9.56 0.76
CA LYS A 219 -18.88 -8.89 0.98
C LYS A 219 -19.19 -7.88 -0.13
N SER A 220 -18.22 -7.05 -0.47
CA SER A 220 -18.36 -6.05 -1.53
C SER A 220 -18.51 -6.70 -2.91
N MET A 221 -17.73 -7.74 -3.22
CA MET A 221 -17.87 -8.51 -4.46
C MET A 221 -19.26 -9.15 -4.58
N HIS A 222 -19.76 -9.74 -3.48
CA HIS A 222 -21.11 -10.31 -3.41
C HIS A 222 -22.19 -9.29 -3.74
N TYR A 223 -22.11 -8.11 -3.13
CA TYR A 223 -23.08 -7.03 -3.36
C TYR A 223 -23.16 -6.66 -4.84
N HIS A 224 -22.02 -6.36 -5.46
CA HIS A 224 -21.98 -5.95 -6.86
C HIS A 224 -22.30 -7.11 -7.83
N THR A 225 -21.90 -8.34 -7.51
CA THR A 225 -22.25 -9.52 -8.34
C THR A 225 -23.77 -9.78 -8.30
N ARG A 226 -24.42 -9.56 -7.14
CA ARG A 226 -25.88 -9.67 -7.01
C ARG A 226 -26.59 -8.58 -7.84
N ALA A 227 -26.12 -7.35 -7.78
CA ALA A 227 -26.64 -6.26 -8.61
C ALA A 227 -26.48 -6.55 -10.11
N LEU A 228 -25.30 -7.02 -10.52
CA LEU A 228 -25.04 -7.42 -11.92
C LEU A 228 -25.99 -8.55 -12.34
N ARG A 229 -26.21 -9.55 -11.51
CA ARG A 229 -27.13 -10.67 -11.81
C ARG A 229 -28.55 -10.18 -12.06
N TYR A 230 -29.01 -9.19 -11.32
CA TYR A 230 -30.36 -8.61 -11.48
C TYR A 230 -30.53 -7.93 -12.86
N ILE A 231 -29.53 -7.19 -13.32
CA ILE A 231 -29.60 -6.47 -14.61
C ILE A 231 -29.08 -7.31 -15.79
N ARG A 232 -28.49 -8.50 -15.52
CA ARG A 232 -27.84 -9.34 -16.54
C ARG A 232 -28.72 -9.65 -17.76
N PRO A 233 -30.05 -9.90 -17.63
CA PRO A 233 -30.91 -10.14 -18.81
C PRO A 233 -30.94 -9.00 -19.83
N ALA A 234 -30.70 -7.77 -19.39
CA ALA A 234 -30.72 -6.57 -20.24
C ALA A 234 -29.32 -6.22 -20.83
N LEU A 235 -28.27 -7.03 -20.53
CA LEU A 235 -26.91 -6.75 -20.97
C LEU A 235 -26.42 -7.79 -21.98
N THR A 236 -25.60 -7.34 -22.94
CA THR A 236 -24.78 -8.26 -23.75
C THR A 236 -23.65 -8.86 -22.90
N ASP A 237 -23.00 -9.92 -23.38
CA ASP A 237 -21.87 -10.54 -22.67
C ASP A 237 -20.71 -9.55 -22.47
N GLU A 238 -20.42 -8.72 -23.47
CA GLU A 238 -19.37 -7.70 -23.40
C GLU A 238 -19.68 -6.60 -22.39
N MET A 239 -20.93 -6.12 -22.35
CA MET A 239 -21.39 -5.14 -21.36
C MET A 239 -21.30 -5.73 -19.95
N ALA A 240 -21.78 -6.98 -19.76
CA ALA A 240 -21.71 -7.66 -18.48
C ALA A 240 -20.27 -7.88 -18.00
N GLN A 241 -19.36 -8.24 -18.92
CA GLN A 241 -17.94 -8.37 -18.65
C GLN A 241 -17.32 -7.03 -18.26
N SER A 242 -17.62 -5.95 -18.96
CA SER A 242 -17.13 -4.61 -18.67
C SER A 242 -17.56 -4.13 -17.28
N VAL A 243 -18.83 -4.30 -16.93
CA VAL A 243 -19.38 -3.99 -15.60
C VAL A 243 -18.72 -4.85 -14.52
N ALA A 244 -18.55 -6.16 -14.77
CA ALA A 244 -17.90 -7.07 -13.83
C ALA A 244 -16.45 -6.69 -13.55
N VAL A 245 -15.69 -6.29 -14.59
CA VAL A 245 -14.31 -5.83 -14.44
C VAL A 245 -14.27 -4.53 -13.65
N ALA A 246 -15.08 -3.56 -13.99
CA ALA A 246 -15.07 -2.23 -13.36
C ALA A 246 -15.51 -2.27 -11.88
N LEU A 247 -16.56 -3.01 -11.54
CA LEU A 247 -17.16 -2.97 -10.21
C LEU A 247 -16.73 -4.10 -9.28
N VAL A 248 -16.35 -5.26 -9.79
CA VAL A 248 -16.06 -6.44 -8.95
C VAL A 248 -14.59 -6.82 -9.02
N GLN A 249 -14.01 -6.98 -10.22
CA GLN A 249 -12.60 -7.37 -10.33
C GLN A 249 -11.65 -6.27 -9.85
N SER A 250 -11.99 -5.01 -10.03
CA SER A 250 -11.21 -3.89 -9.48
C SER A 250 -11.01 -4.01 -7.95
N ARG A 251 -12.00 -4.54 -7.22
CA ARG A 251 -11.91 -4.80 -5.78
C ARG A 251 -11.04 -6.00 -5.45
N LEU A 252 -11.13 -7.06 -6.26
CA LEU A 252 -10.30 -8.25 -6.15
C LEU A 252 -8.82 -7.94 -6.45
N ASP A 253 -8.56 -7.03 -7.39
CA ASP A 253 -7.21 -6.67 -7.83
C ASP A 253 -6.58 -5.55 -6.99
N TYR A 254 -7.38 -4.86 -6.14
CA TYR A 254 -6.84 -3.83 -5.27
C TYR A 254 -5.92 -4.45 -4.21
N ALA A 255 -4.64 -4.08 -4.27
CA ALA A 255 -3.61 -4.52 -3.33
C ALA A 255 -3.51 -6.05 -3.12
N ASN A 256 -3.86 -6.83 -4.14
CA ASN A 256 -3.94 -8.28 -4.04
C ASN A 256 -2.58 -8.97 -3.88
N SER A 257 -1.46 -8.32 -4.24
CA SER A 257 -0.12 -8.85 -3.98
C SER A 257 0.17 -9.05 -2.50
N LEU A 258 -0.44 -8.24 -1.63
CA LEU A 258 -0.31 -8.34 -0.17
C LEU A 258 -0.96 -9.61 0.40
N LEU A 259 -1.91 -10.19 -0.34
CA LEU A 259 -2.63 -11.40 0.04
C LEU A 259 -1.91 -12.68 -0.38
N PHE A 260 -0.78 -12.58 -1.07
CA PHE A 260 0.01 -13.75 -1.45
C PHE A 260 0.55 -14.46 -0.20
N ASN A 261 0.52 -15.79 -0.21
CA ASN A 261 0.87 -16.62 0.95
C ASN A 261 0.02 -16.37 2.21
N THR A 262 -1.18 -15.77 2.09
CA THR A 262 -2.17 -15.81 3.16
C THR A 262 -2.79 -17.21 3.29
N SER A 263 -3.70 -17.41 4.25
CA SER A 263 -4.32 -18.72 4.46
C SER A 263 -5.01 -19.23 3.18
N VAL A 264 -4.95 -20.55 2.97
CA VAL A 264 -5.66 -21.22 1.87
C VAL A 264 -7.17 -20.91 1.92
N SER A 265 -7.74 -20.75 3.12
CA SER A 265 -9.15 -20.35 3.31
C SER A 265 -9.45 -19.00 2.67
N ASN A 266 -8.56 -18.00 2.83
CA ASN A 266 -8.74 -16.67 2.23
C ASN A 266 -8.69 -16.73 0.71
N THR A 267 -7.69 -17.39 0.15
CA THR A 267 -7.56 -17.58 -1.30
C THR A 267 -8.77 -18.31 -1.89
N ARG A 268 -9.28 -19.35 -1.18
CA ARG A 268 -10.46 -20.12 -1.60
C ARG A 268 -11.72 -19.27 -1.60
N LYS A 269 -11.93 -18.39 -0.60
CA LYS A 269 -13.07 -17.46 -0.54
C LYS A 269 -13.07 -16.51 -1.74
N LEU A 270 -11.92 -15.89 -2.03
CA LEU A 270 -11.77 -14.99 -3.17
C LEU A 270 -11.99 -15.71 -4.51
N GLN A 271 -11.41 -16.92 -4.67
CA GLN A 271 -11.59 -17.72 -5.88
C GLN A 271 -13.05 -18.15 -6.08
N SER A 272 -13.75 -18.52 -5.02
CA SER A 272 -15.18 -18.86 -5.09
C SER A 272 -16.02 -17.69 -5.59
N MET A 273 -15.72 -16.48 -5.12
CA MET A 273 -16.38 -15.27 -5.59
C MET A 273 -16.08 -14.94 -7.04
N GLN A 274 -14.83 -15.11 -7.48
CA GLN A 274 -14.46 -14.93 -8.88
C GLN A 274 -15.20 -15.93 -9.78
N ASN A 275 -15.30 -17.19 -9.36
CA ASN A 275 -16.02 -18.23 -10.09
C ASN A 275 -17.52 -17.91 -10.20
N GLN A 276 -18.12 -17.41 -9.11
CA GLN A 276 -19.52 -16.97 -9.11
C GLN A 276 -19.75 -15.79 -10.06
N LEU A 277 -18.82 -14.84 -10.08
CA LEU A 277 -18.87 -13.70 -10.99
C LEU A 277 -18.79 -14.16 -12.46
N ALA A 278 -17.87 -15.09 -12.79
CA ALA A 278 -17.73 -15.62 -14.14
C ALA A 278 -19.02 -16.31 -14.63
N ARG A 279 -19.67 -17.12 -13.76
CA ARG A 279 -20.98 -17.70 -14.08
C ARG A 279 -22.07 -16.65 -14.30
N THR A 280 -22.06 -15.58 -13.52
CA THR A 280 -23.01 -14.47 -13.67
C THR A 280 -22.82 -13.76 -15.00
N VAL A 281 -21.57 -13.47 -15.39
CA VAL A 281 -21.24 -12.77 -16.66
C VAL A 281 -21.62 -13.60 -17.87
N LEU A 282 -21.27 -14.90 -17.87
CA LEU A 282 -21.55 -15.79 -19.01
C LEU A 282 -22.94 -16.43 -18.96
N TRP A 283 -23.77 -16.09 -17.96
CA TRP A 283 -25.11 -16.65 -17.79
C TRP A 283 -25.13 -18.19 -17.83
N ARG A 284 -24.21 -18.81 -17.07
CA ARG A 284 -24.01 -20.27 -17.07
C ARG A 284 -24.44 -20.90 -15.74
N SER A 285 -24.90 -22.17 -15.85
CA SER A 285 -25.26 -23.00 -14.70
C SER A 285 -24.02 -23.41 -13.87
N VAL A 286 -24.27 -24.02 -12.71
CA VAL A 286 -23.22 -24.50 -11.78
C VAL A 286 -22.43 -25.69 -12.37
N ASP A 287 -23.00 -26.41 -13.34
CA ASP A 287 -22.42 -27.64 -13.90
C ASP A 287 -21.19 -27.40 -14.79
N GLN A 288 -21.00 -26.16 -15.26
CA GLN A 288 -19.83 -25.86 -16.09
C GLN A 288 -18.57 -25.62 -15.24
N SER A 289 -17.45 -26.15 -15.73
CA SER A 289 -16.14 -25.96 -15.09
C SER A 289 -15.78 -24.49 -14.97
N SER A 290 -15.50 -24.06 -13.74
CA SER A 290 -15.09 -22.68 -13.46
C SER A 290 -13.81 -22.30 -14.22
N THR A 291 -12.87 -23.24 -14.38
CA THR A 291 -11.63 -23.03 -15.14
C THR A 291 -11.92 -22.69 -16.60
N GLN A 292 -12.85 -23.39 -17.25
CA GLN A 292 -13.25 -23.10 -18.63
C GLN A 292 -13.89 -21.72 -18.75
N LEU A 293 -14.76 -21.33 -17.82
CA LEU A 293 -15.38 -20.01 -17.81
C LEU A 293 -14.35 -18.89 -17.62
N LEU A 294 -13.35 -19.08 -16.74
CA LEU A 294 -12.27 -18.12 -16.55
C LEU A 294 -11.40 -18.01 -17.81
N LYS A 295 -11.11 -19.13 -18.51
CA LYS A 295 -10.39 -19.12 -19.79
C LYS A 295 -11.17 -18.36 -20.86
N GLN A 296 -12.48 -18.60 -20.98
CA GLN A 296 -13.35 -17.92 -21.95
C GLN A 296 -13.37 -16.40 -21.72
N LEU A 297 -13.38 -15.96 -20.45
CA LEU A 297 -13.35 -14.54 -20.08
C LEU A 297 -11.96 -13.92 -20.09
N HIS A 298 -10.92 -14.69 -20.38
CA HIS A 298 -9.51 -14.28 -20.22
C HIS A 298 -9.17 -13.76 -18.81
N TRP A 299 -9.72 -14.39 -17.77
CA TRP A 299 -9.50 -14.05 -16.37
C TRP A 299 -8.55 -15.04 -15.71
N LEU A 300 -7.43 -14.54 -15.23
CA LEU A 300 -6.51 -15.35 -14.41
C LEU A 300 -7.17 -15.72 -13.07
N PRO A 301 -6.97 -16.95 -12.56
CA PRO A 301 -7.34 -17.32 -11.19
C PRO A 301 -6.67 -16.42 -10.15
N VAL A 302 -7.25 -16.33 -8.96
CA VAL A 302 -6.82 -15.41 -7.90
C VAL A 302 -5.33 -15.53 -7.59
N ILE A 303 -4.80 -16.73 -7.42
CA ILE A 303 -3.37 -16.93 -7.12
C ILE A 303 -2.48 -16.48 -8.28
N CYS A 304 -2.89 -16.72 -9.52
CA CYS A 304 -2.14 -16.28 -10.71
C CYS A 304 -2.20 -14.75 -10.85
N ARG A 305 -3.30 -14.09 -10.45
CA ARG A 305 -3.40 -12.62 -10.40
C ARG A 305 -2.43 -12.02 -9.39
N MET A 306 -2.31 -12.64 -8.21
CA MET A 306 -1.35 -12.21 -7.18
C MET A 306 0.09 -12.34 -7.71
N LYS A 307 0.45 -13.51 -8.26
CA LYS A 307 1.77 -13.74 -8.86
C LYS A 307 2.06 -12.79 -10.04
N TYR A 308 1.07 -12.57 -10.90
CA TYR A 308 1.16 -11.62 -12.02
C TYR A 308 1.47 -10.21 -11.52
N LYS A 309 0.76 -9.75 -10.48
CA LYS A 309 0.97 -8.43 -9.89
C LYS A 309 2.36 -8.30 -9.26
N ILE A 310 2.80 -9.31 -8.50
CA ILE A 310 4.13 -9.35 -7.90
C ILE A 310 5.21 -9.31 -8.98
N GLY A 311 5.09 -10.16 -10.01
CA GLY A 311 6.02 -10.19 -11.14
C GLY A 311 6.10 -8.83 -11.86
N LEU A 312 4.96 -8.17 -12.04
CA LEU A 312 4.89 -6.83 -12.65
C LEU A 312 5.55 -5.75 -11.79
N ILE A 313 5.31 -5.76 -10.46
CA ILE A 313 5.97 -4.83 -9.53
C ILE A 313 7.47 -5.06 -9.56
N THR A 314 7.91 -6.32 -9.51
CA THR A 314 9.33 -6.72 -9.56
C THR A 314 9.99 -6.24 -10.85
N HIS A 315 9.38 -6.51 -12.00
CA HIS A 315 9.87 -6.05 -13.31
C HIS A 315 10.04 -4.53 -13.35
N ASN A 316 9.03 -3.77 -12.91
CA ASN A 316 9.10 -2.31 -12.89
C ASN A 316 10.22 -1.81 -11.98
N VAL A 317 10.34 -2.38 -10.77
CA VAL A 317 11.39 -2.00 -9.80
C VAL A 317 12.79 -2.30 -10.34
N LEU A 318 12.98 -3.43 -11.01
CA LEU A 318 14.28 -3.79 -11.60
C LEU A 318 14.67 -2.88 -12.77
N ASN A 319 13.73 -2.55 -13.64
CA ASN A 319 14.01 -1.77 -14.85
C ASN A 319 14.10 -0.26 -14.60
N THR A 320 13.32 0.28 -13.68
CA THR A 320 13.30 1.72 -13.41
C THR A 320 14.16 2.14 -12.23
N GLY A 321 14.56 1.19 -11.37
CA GLY A 321 15.19 1.49 -10.08
C GLY A 321 14.23 2.13 -9.06
N GLN A 322 12.95 2.30 -9.41
CA GLN A 322 11.99 3.03 -8.58
C GLN A 322 10.81 2.14 -8.14
N PRO A 323 10.29 2.35 -6.94
CA PRO A 323 10.84 3.24 -5.90
C PRO A 323 12.13 2.64 -5.26
N ALA A 324 13.07 3.49 -4.94
CA ALA A 324 14.38 3.09 -4.43
C ALA A 324 14.29 2.16 -3.19
N TYR A 325 13.30 2.38 -2.33
CA TYR A 325 13.10 1.56 -1.13
C TYR A 325 12.63 0.12 -1.42
N LEU A 326 11.96 -0.16 -2.53
CA LEU A 326 11.69 -1.55 -2.97
C LEU A 326 12.89 -2.10 -3.75
N ARG A 327 13.58 -1.26 -4.52
CA ARG A 327 14.78 -1.69 -5.25
C ARG A 327 15.87 -2.19 -4.32
N SER A 328 16.06 -1.54 -3.17
CA SER A 328 17.04 -1.96 -2.15
C SER A 328 16.74 -3.32 -1.49
N LEU A 329 15.50 -3.82 -1.60
CA LEU A 329 15.12 -5.15 -1.10
C LEU A 329 15.45 -6.30 -2.07
N LEU A 330 15.83 -5.98 -3.32
CA LEU A 330 16.05 -6.95 -4.37
C LEU A 330 17.53 -6.98 -4.78
N THR A 331 18.14 -8.15 -4.64
CA THR A 331 19.55 -8.38 -5.00
C THR A 331 19.61 -9.39 -6.14
N HIS A 332 20.38 -9.08 -7.20
CA HIS A 332 20.64 -10.04 -8.26
C HIS A 332 21.45 -11.20 -7.71
N TYR A 333 21.07 -12.41 -8.11
CA TYR A 333 21.82 -13.62 -7.77
C TYR A 333 23.17 -13.62 -8.49
N GLN A 334 24.23 -13.72 -7.69
CA GLN A 334 25.59 -13.87 -8.20
C GLN A 334 26.14 -15.21 -7.71
N PRO A 335 26.33 -16.19 -8.57
CA PRO A 335 26.89 -17.48 -8.18
C PRO A 335 28.38 -17.30 -7.81
N THR A 336 28.83 -18.01 -6.79
CA THR A 336 30.22 -18.01 -6.33
C THR A 336 31.20 -18.68 -7.32
N ARG A 337 30.68 -19.43 -8.29
CA ARG A 337 31.40 -20.06 -9.38
C ARG A 337 30.69 -19.77 -10.68
N THR A 338 31.39 -19.81 -11.81
CA THR A 338 30.78 -19.66 -13.14
C THR A 338 29.86 -20.83 -13.39
N LEU A 339 28.56 -20.66 -13.20
CA LEU A 339 27.50 -21.62 -13.44
C LEU A 339 26.71 -21.25 -14.68
N ARG A 340 26.08 -22.21 -15.34
CA ARG A 340 25.15 -21.96 -16.46
C ARG A 340 23.96 -21.07 -16.07
N SER A 341 23.71 -20.92 -14.75
CA SER A 341 22.65 -20.08 -14.20
C SER A 341 23.08 -18.63 -14.02
N ALA A 342 24.35 -18.25 -14.26
CA ALA A 342 24.84 -16.89 -14.06
C ALA A 342 24.09 -15.85 -14.89
N ASP A 343 23.71 -16.20 -16.13
CA ASP A 343 23.03 -15.29 -17.08
C ASP A 343 21.50 -15.39 -17.05
N GLN A 344 20.93 -16.04 -16.04
CA GLN A 344 19.48 -16.26 -15.99
C GLN A 344 18.68 -15.13 -15.37
N HIS A 345 19.28 -13.97 -15.08
CA HIS A 345 18.61 -12.83 -14.46
C HIS A 345 17.81 -13.18 -13.18
N LEU A 346 18.36 -14.10 -12.37
CA LEU A 346 17.74 -14.53 -11.12
C LEU A 346 17.94 -13.50 -10.03
N LEU A 347 17.04 -13.54 -9.04
CA LEU A 347 17.15 -12.77 -7.80
C LEU A 347 17.52 -13.69 -6.63
N THR A 348 18.29 -13.16 -5.69
CA THR A 348 18.63 -13.85 -4.45
C THR A 348 17.39 -13.97 -3.56
N VAL A 349 17.02 -15.19 -3.20
CA VAL A 349 15.94 -15.43 -2.23
C VAL A 349 16.54 -15.44 -0.83
N PRO A 350 16.13 -14.54 0.08
CA PRO A 350 16.65 -14.51 1.43
C PRO A 350 16.22 -15.76 2.22
N ASN A 351 17.08 -16.22 3.11
CA ASN A 351 16.76 -17.34 4.00
C ASN A 351 15.95 -16.84 5.19
N LEU A 352 14.62 -17.02 5.17
CA LEU A 352 13.71 -16.67 6.26
C LEU A 352 13.23 -17.94 6.96
N LYS A 353 13.22 -17.88 8.32
CA LYS A 353 12.94 -19.02 9.18
C LYS A 353 11.46 -19.34 9.32
N THR A 354 10.62 -18.29 9.33
CA THR A 354 9.20 -18.42 9.65
C THR A 354 8.31 -18.28 8.40
N GLU A 355 7.22 -19.04 8.36
CA GLU A 355 6.20 -18.90 7.33
C GLU A 355 5.57 -17.49 7.33
N PHE A 356 5.51 -16.85 8.50
CA PHE A 356 5.06 -15.47 8.62
C PHE A 356 5.96 -14.52 7.84
N ALA A 357 7.28 -14.64 7.99
CA ALA A 357 8.26 -13.79 7.31
C ALA A 357 8.35 -14.07 5.80
N ARG A 358 8.10 -15.30 5.36
CA ARG A 358 8.06 -15.67 3.92
C ARG A 358 6.95 -14.98 3.13
N ARG A 359 6.19 -14.12 3.77
CA ARG A 359 5.21 -13.22 3.14
C ARG A 359 5.81 -11.84 2.83
N ALA A 360 7.03 -11.56 3.27
CA ALA A 360 7.75 -10.32 2.97
C ALA A 360 7.99 -10.17 1.47
N PHE A 361 7.89 -8.93 0.96
CA PHE A 361 8.16 -8.64 -0.45
C PHE A 361 9.57 -9.07 -0.86
N SER A 362 10.55 -8.91 0.02
CA SER A 362 11.93 -9.35 -0.19
C SER A 362 12.09 -10.86 -0.41
N PHE A 363 11.11 -11.67 0.00
CA PHE A 363 11.07 -13.12 -0.24
C PHE A 363 10.14 -13.48 -1.40
N VAL A 364 8.92 -12.96 -1.39
CA VAL A 364 7.87 -13.30 -2.37
C VAL A 364 8.25 -12.83 -3.77
N SER A 365 8.85 -11.64 -3.89
CA SER A 365 9.25 -11.07 -5.17
C SER A 365 10.34 -11.91 -5.87
N PRO A 366 11.50 -12.23 -5.23
CA PRO A 366 12.50 -13.10 -5.83
C PRO A 366 11.97 -14.51 -6.15
N THR A 367 11.19 -15.09 -5.25
CA THR A 367 10.62 -16.43 -5.47
C THR A 367 9.71 -16.44 -6.70
N THR A 368 8.77 -15.48 -6.78
CA THR A 368 7.85 -15.36 -7.91
C THR A 368 8.59 -15.02 -9.21
N TRP A 369 9.62 -14.15 -9.14
CA TRP A 369 10.43 -13.77 -10.29
C TRP A 369 11.22 -14.94 -10.86
N ASN A 370 11.83 -15.73 -10.00
CA ASN A 370 12.64 -16.88 -10.40
C ASN A 370 11.82 -18.02 -11.03
N ASP A 371 10.50 -18.09 -10.69
CA ASP A 371 9.55 -19.03 -11.33
C ASP A 371 9.15 -18.61 -12.75
N ILE A 372 9.38 -17.35 -13.16
CA ILE A 372 9.05 -16.87 -14.51
C ILE A 372 10.11 -17.36 -15.50
N PRO A 373 9.73 -17.84 -16.71
CA PRO A 373 10.68 -18.23 -17.74
C PRO A 373 11.66 -17.12 -18.12
N LEU A 374 12.90 -17.51 -18.46
CA LEU A 374 13.99 -16.58 -18.78
C LEU A 374 13.62 -15.60 -19.90
N GLU A 375 12.96 -16.11 -20.95
CA GLU A 375 12.56 -15.33 -22.12
C GLU A 375 11.63 -14.17 -21.73
N ILE A 376 10.82 -14.37 -20.70
CA ILE A 376 9.91 -13.33 -20.18
C ILE A 376 10.68 -12.36 -19.27
N ARG A 377 11.59 -12.89 -18.41
CA ARG A 377 12.38 -12.04 -17.48
C ARG A 377 13.30 -11.05 -18.20
N GLN A 378 13.76 -11.38 -19.41
CA GLN A 378 14.65 -10.54 -20.21
C GLN A 378 13.93 -9.40 -20.94
N LEU A 379 12.61 -9.37 -20.96
CA LEU A 379 11.84 -8.34 -21.64
C LEU A 379 11.97 -6.98 -20.93
N SER A 380 12.45 -5.98 -21.63
CA SER A 380 12.55 -4.61 -21.11
C SER A 380 11.23 -3.84 -21.22
N SER A 381 10.43 -4.10 -22.27
CA SER A 381 9.15 -3.44 -22.48
C SER A 381 8.10 -3.94 -21.49
N VAL A 382 7.56 -3.05 -20.66
CA VAL A 382 6.50 -3.34 -19.69
C VAL A 382 5.25 -3.93 -20.37
N ASN A 383 4.87 -3.43 -21.54
CA ASN A 383 3.68 -3.91 -22.26
C ASN A 383 3.86 -5.33 -22.79
N THR A 384 5.03 -5.62 -23.38
CA THR A 384 5.38 -6.96 -23.84
C THR A 384 5.47 -7.93 -22.67
N PHE A 385 6.13 -7.51 -21.56
CA PHE A 385 6.22 -8.31 -20.35
C PHE A 385 4.82 -8.65 -19.79
N LYS A 386 3.92 -7.67 -19.68
CA LYS A 386 2.53 -7.89 -19.23
C LYS A 386 1.81 -8.94 -20.06
N SER A 387 1.91 -8.84 -21.37
CA SER A 387 1.25 -9.76 -22.31
C SER A 387 1.81 -11.17 -22.17
N GLN A 388 3.12 -11.33 -22.25
CA GLN A 388 3.78 -12.64 -22.17
C GLN A 388 3.60 -13.30 -20.80
N LEU A 389 3.70 -12.54 -19.71
CA LEU A 389 3.48 -13.04 -18.37
C LEU A 389 2.03 -13.52 -18.17
N LYS A 390 1.06 -12.77 -18.72
CA LYS A 390 -0.35 -13.18 -18.68
C LYS A 390 -0.55 -14.50 -19.45
N THR A 391 0.01 -14.61 -20.65
CA THR A 391 -0.04 -15.83 -21.49
C THR A 391 0.60 -17.02 -20.77
N HIS A 392 1.76 -16.81 -20.15
CA HIS A 392 2.43 -17.85 -19.36
C HIS A 392 1.54 -18.37 -18.24
N TYR A 393 0.93 -17.50 -17.44
CA TYR A 393 0.03 -17.94 -16.37
C TYR A 393 -1.25 -18.61 -16.91
N PHE A 394 -1.71 -18.27 -18.11
CA PHE A 394 -2.82 -18.99 -18.75
C PHE A 394 -2.45 -20.38 -19.22
N SER A 395 -1.20 -20.62 -19.60
CA SER A 395 -0.74 -21.98 -19.99
C SER A 395 -0.64 -22.93 -18.80
N LEU A 396 -0.59 -22.42 -17.57
CA LEU A 396 -0.51 -23.21 -16.34
C LEU A 396 -1.91 -23.60 -15.75
N ILE A 397 -3.01 -23.15 -16.35
CA ILE A 397 -4.40 -23.40 -15.94
C ILE A 397 -4.99 -24.48 -16.88
#